data_351f8eb7e4cdffc75bb8e6c28b88b56f
#
_entry.id   351f8eb7e4cdffc75bb8e6c28b88b56f
#
_cell.length_a   1.000
_cell.length_b   1.000
_cell.length_c   1.000
_cell.angle_alpha   90.00
_cell.angle_beta   90.00
_cell.angle_gamma   90.00
#
_symmetry.space_group_name_H-M   'P 1'
#
loop_
_entity.id
_entity.type
_entity.pdbx_description
1 polymer ?
#
loop_
_entity_poly.entity_id
_entity_poly.type
_entity_poly.pdbx_seq_one_letter_code
_entity_poly.pdbx_strand_id
1 'polypeptide(L)'
;MLILTKTDLVNEEYLDTFLKKFDINFKALDIKILPINIEDDNSINSIKDFISGKIVAFSGPSGVGKSTLINKILNEDILRIGDISERTERGKHTTTESRFFELDNSTLIVDTPGFSTLDFPKLKVKKELESLFPDFEEYSRSCKFRNCTHIIEPQCGVRKALEENLIPELRYSFYLYSFNNMF
;
A
#
# COMPACT_ATOMS: atom_id res chain seq x y z
N MET A 1 1.39 7.25 2.01
CA MET A 1 2.55 6.75 2.78
C MET A 1 2.33 5.29 3.12
N LEU A 2 3.36 4.47 3.02
CA LEU A 2 3.37 3.08 3.47
C LEU A 2 4.20 2.99 4.76
N ILE A 3 3.65 2.38 5.81
CA ILE A 3 4.37 2.13 7.06
C ILE A 3 4.82 0.68 7.08
N LEU A 4 6.13 0.46 7.19
CA LEU A 4 6.71 -0.88 7.33
C LEU A 4 6.93 -1.14 8.82
N THR A 5 6.08 -1.96 9.40
CA THR A 5 6.11 -2.31 10.82
C THR A 5 7.03 -3.49 11.12
N LYS A 6 7.33 -3.70 12.40
CA LYS A 6 8.11 -4.86 12.88
C LYS A 6 9.52 -4.94 12.31
N THR A 7 10.15 -3.78 12.09
CA THR A 7 11.52 -3.72 11.57
C THR A 7 12.56 -4.26 12.55
N ASP A 8 12.20 -4.37 13.81
CA ASP A 8 12.96 -5.04 14.88
C ASP A 8 13.14 -6.55 14.67
N LEU A 9 12.33 -7.19 13.83
CA LEU A 9 12.41 -8.62 13.53
C LEU A 9 13.43 -8.97 12.43
N VAL A 10 14.04 -7.97 11.80
CA VAL A 10 15.03 -8.15 10.74
C VAL A 10 16.30 -7.38 11.06
N ASN A 11 17.43 -7.81 10.47
CA ASN A 11 18.68 -7.06 10.60
C ASN A 11 18.71 -5.85 9.66
N GLU A 12 19.59 -4.88 9.94
CA GLU A 12 19.70 -3.65 9.19
C GLU A 12 20.05 -3.89 7.71
N GLU A 13 20.93 -4.84 7.41
CA GLU A 13 21.35 -5.16 6.04
C GLU A 13 20.17 -5.66 5.19
N TYR A 14 19.32 -6.50 5.77
CA TYR A 14 18.10 -6.96 5.10
C TYR A 14 17.12 -5.82 4.87
N LEU A 15 16.90 -4.97 5.89
CA LEU A 15 16.02 -3.81 5.81
C LEU A 15 16.48 -2.85 4.70
N ASP A 16 17.76 -2.50 4.68
CA ASP A 16 18.35 -1.63 3.65
C ASP A 16 18.19 -2.21 2.24
N THR A 17 18.44 -3.51 2.10
CA THR A 17 18.28 -4.20 0.82
C THR A 17 16.82 -4.17 0.36
N PHE A 18 15.89 -4.39 1.29
CA PHE A 18 14.45 -4.32 1.00
C PHE A 18 14.03 -2.91 0.57
N LEU A 19 14.46 -1.88 1.29
CA LEU A 19 14.11 -0.47 0.99
C LEU A 19 14.66 -0.04 -0.38
N LYS A 20 15.89 -0.42 -0.72
CA LYS A 20 16.47 -0.19 -2.06
C LYS A 20 15.67 -0.88 -3.17
N LYS A 21 15.30 -2.14 -2.97
CA LYS A 21 14.45 -2.87 -3.93
C LYS A 21 13.07 -2.25 -4.06
N PHE A 22 12.49 -1.80 -2.94
CA PHE A 22 11.20 -1.12 -2.95
C PHE A 22 11.29 0.17 -3.76
N ASP A 23 12.28 1.02 -3.50
CA ASP A 23 12.46 2.28 -4.23
C ASP A 23 12.59 2.05 -5.74
N ILE A 24 13.44 1.11 -6.16
CA ILE A 24 13.61 0.77 -7.59
C ILE A 24 12.28 0.36 -8.23
N ASN A 25 11.50 -0.48 -7.57
CA ASN A 25 10.27 -1.05 -8.15
C ASN A 25 9.07 -0.10 -8.09
N PHE A 26 9.02 0.85 -7.15
CA PHE A 26 7.84 1.67 -6.90
C PHE A 26 8.08 3.18 -7.01
N LYS A 27 9.26 3.60 -7.48
CA LYS A 27 9.64 5.02 -7.65
C LYS A 27 8.60 5.82 -8.43
N ALA A 28 8.04 5.25 -9.49
CA ALA A 28 7.04 5.91 -10.33
C ALA A 28 5.70 6.19 -9.62
N LEU A 29 5.45 5.57 -8.47
CA LEU A 29 4.22 5.77 -7.70
C LEU A 29 4.34 6.86 -6.63
N ASP A 30 5.52 7.46 -6.45
CA ASP A 30 5.80 8.46 -5.40
C ASP A 30 5.31 8.03 -4.00
N ILE A 31 5.46 6.74 -3.68
CA ILE A 31 5.05 6.19 -2.38
C ILE A 31 6.20 6.33 -1.40
N LYS A 32 6.01 7.18 -0.38
CA LYS A 32 6.94 7.21 0.75
C LYS A 32 6.76 5.96 1.61
N ILE A 33 7.87 5.26 1.90
CA ILE A 33 7.92 4.18 2.87
C ILE A 33 8.60 4.65 4.15
N LEU A 34 7.98 4.36 5.27
CA LEU A 34 8.49 4.68 6.59
C LEU A 34 8.69 3.38 7.38
N PRO A 35 9.93 2.90 7.54
CA PRO A 35 10.21 1.77 8.41
C PRO A 35 10.10 2.22 9.87
N ILE A 36 9.43 1.42 10.70
CA ILE A 36 9.23 1.70 12.12
C ILE A 36 9.48 0.49 12.99
N ASN A 37 10.09 0.74 14.13
CA ASN A 37 10.01 -0.11 15.30
C ASN A 37 8.99 0.52 16.27
N ILE A 38 7.95 -0.21 16.63
CA ILE A 38 6.86 0.28 17.47
C ILE A 38 7.32 0.52 18.93
N GLU A 39 8.42 -0.10 19.35
CA GLU A 39 9.01 0.10 20.68
C GLU A 39 10.02 1.26 20.70
N ASP A 40 10.31 1.88 19.55
CA ASP A 40 11.18 3.05 19.45
C ASP A 40 10.35 4.34 19.38
N ASP A 41 10.49 5.17 20.41
CA ASP A 41 9.77 6.44 20.52
C ASP A 41 10.08 7.40 19.36
N ASN A 42 11.30 7.36 18.79
CA ASN A 42 11.64 8.19 17.62
C ASN A 42 10.82 7.78 16.38
N SER A 43 10.62 6.47 16.20
CA SER A 43 9.75 5.94 15.13
C SER A 43 8.31 6.46 15.30
N ILE A 44 7.78 6.42 16.52
CA ILE A 44 6.42 6.89 16.82
C ILE A 44 6.31 8.42 16.62
N ASN A 45 7.29 9.20 17.10
CA ASN A 45 7.32 10.63 16.93
C ASN A 45 7.39 11.04 15.45
N SER A 46 8.15 10.32 14.62
CA SER A 46 8.21 10.55 13.17
C SER A 46 6.84 10.39 12.50
N ILE A 47 6.01 9.45 12.98
CA ILE A 47 4.64 9.30 12.48
C ILE A 47 3.77 10.45 12.97
N LYS A 48 3.85 10.82 14.26
CA LYS A 48 3.09 11.95 14.82
C LYS A 48 3.39 13.24 14.06
N ASP A 49 4.65 13.52 13.76
CA ASP A 49 5.06 14.67 12.96
C ASP A 49 4.47 14.64 11.55
N PHE A 50 4.49 13.46 10.91
CA PHE A 50 3.96 13.31 9.56
C PHE A 50 2.45 13.50 9.49
N ILE A 51 1.69 13.06 10.51
CA ILE A 51 0.22 13.16 10.55
C ILE A 51 -0.28 14.46 11.15
N SER A 52 0.57 15.24 11.77
CA SER A 52 0.23 16.51 12.45
C SER A 52 -0.60 17.42 11.53
N GLY A 53 -1.69 17.95 12.06
CA GLY A 53 -2.62 18.83 11.33
C GLY A 53 -3.46 18.14 10.25
N LYS A 54 -3.56 16.81 10.25
CA LYS A 54 -4.25 16.05 9.22
C LYS A 54 -5.34 15.15 9.78
N ILE A 55 -6.30 14.81 8.93
CA ILE A 55 -7.22 13.69 9.15
C ILE A 55 -6.63 12.47 8.44
N VAL A 56 -6.30 11.43 9.19
CA VAL A 56 -5.64 10.23 8.66
C VAL A 56 -6.41 8.97 8.97
N ALA A 57 -6.44 8.04 8.04
CA ALA A 57 -6.97 6.70 8.23
C ALA A 57 -5.84 5.68 8.13
N PHE A 58 -5.78 4.76 9.10
CA PHE A 58 -4.85 3.64 9.05
C PHE A 58 -5.55 2.42 8.44
N SER A 59 -4.90 1.84 7.42
CA SER A 59 -5.35 0.63 6.74
C SER A 59 -4.22 -0.38 6.66
N GLY A 60 -4.56 -1.66 6.69
CA GLY A 60 -3.57 -2.72 6.56
C GLY A 60 -4.14 -4.10 6.90
N PRO A 61 -3.44 -5.18 6.52
CA PRO A 61 -3.86 -6.54 6.79
C PRO A 61 -3.97 -6.84 8.29
N SER A 62 -4.74 -7.88 8.64
CA SER A 62 -4.82 -8.34 10.01
C SER A 62 -3.44 -8.75 10.54
N GLY A 63 -3.17 -8.43 11.80
CA GLY A 63 -1.88 -8.76 12.45
C GLY A 63 -0.67 -7.90 12.05
N VAL A 64 -0.86 -6.88 11.20
CA VAL A 64 0.22 -5.95 10.82
C VAL A 64 0.65 -5.01 11.97
N GLY A 65 -0.12 -4.94 13.06
CA GLY A 65 0.17 -4.07 14.20
C GLY A 65 -0.56 -2.71 14.16
N LYS A 66 -1.61 -2.57 13.34
CA LYS A 66 -2.36 -1.30 13.21
C LYS A 66 -2.87 -0.78 14.55
N SER A 67 -3.59 -1.61 15.31
CA SER A 67 -4.17 -1.21 16.62
C SER A 67 -3.09 -0.88 17.64
N THR A 68 -2.02 -1.65 17.66
CA THR A 68 -0.87 -1.40 18.54
C THR A 68 -0.22 -0.06 18.21
N LEU A 69 -0.06 0.24 16.90
CA LEU A 69 0.49 1.51 16.45
C LEU A 69 -0.41 2.70 16.84
N ILE A 70 -1.72 2.59 16.63
CA ILE A 70 -2.68 3.64 16.99
C ILE A 70 -2.65 3.89 18.51
N ASN A 71 -2.67 2.83 19.34
CA ASN A 71 -2.57 2.95 20.79
C ASN A 71 -1.25 3.66 21.21
N LYS A 72 -0.13 3.31 20.60
CA LYS A 72 1.17 3.99 20.87
C LYS A 72 1.13 5.47 20.46
N ILE A 73 0.53 5.81 19.33
CA ILE A 73 0.38 7.21 18.88
C ILE A 73 -0.49 8.00 19.87
N LEU A 74 -1.60 7.42 20.35
CA LEU A 74 -2.53 8.06 21.27
C LEU A 74 -2.02 8.09 22.72
N ASN A 75 -0.98 7.31 23.04
CA ASN A 75 -0.50 7.03 24.41
C ASN A 75 -1.59 6.46 25.32
N GLU A 76 -2.55 5.71 24.78
CA GLU A 76 -3.69 5.14 25.49
C GLU A 76 -4.02 3.75 24.94
N ASP A 77 -4.42 2.83 25.80
CA ASP A 77 -4.89 1.49 25.42
C ASP A 77 -6.39 1.51 25.05
N ILE A 78 -6.76 2.32 24.05
CA ILE A 78 -8.16 2.50 23.62
C ILE A 78 -8.62 1.32 22.77
N LEU A 79 -7.74 0.81 21.92
CA LEU A 79 -8.05 -0.31 21.02
C LEU A 79 -7.56 -1.62 21.63
N ARG A 80 -8.46 -2.54 21.91
CA ARG A 80 -8.07 -3.89 22.33
C ARG A 80 -7.41 -4.62 21.18
N ILE A 81 -6.20 -5.12 21.43
CA ILE A 81 -5.45 -5.93 20.48
C ILE A 81 -6.22 -7.23 20.29
N GLY A 82 -6.79 -7.48 19.13
CA GLY A 82 -7.61 -8.68 18.85
C GLY A 82 -9.07 -8.41 18.47
N ASP A 83 -9.68 -7.33 18.94
CA ASP A 83 -11.11 -7.04 18.67
C ASP A 83 -11.43 -6.76 17.18
N ILE A 84 -10.40 -6.47 16.38
CA ILE A 84 -10.55 -6.17 14.96
C ILE A 84 -10.62 -7.44 14.09
N SER A 85 -10.07 -8.57 14.57
CA SER A 85 -10.03 -9.83 13.80
C SER A 85 -11.16 -10.83 14.13
N GLU A 86 -11.76 -10.76 15.32
CA GLU A 86 -12.78 -11.75 15.73
C GLU A 86 -14.20 -11.47 15.21
N ARG A 87 -14.46 -10.28 14.65
CA ARG A 87 -15.81 -9.92 14.14
C ARG A 87 -16.14 -10.46 12.75
N THR A 88 -15.21 -11.13 12.08
CA THR A 88 -15.46 -11.71 10.74
C THR A 88 -16.08 -13.09 10.73
N GLU A 89 -16.17 -13.81 11.86
CA GLU A 89 -16.68 -15.20 11.87
C GLU A 89 -18.16 -15.38 12.26
N ARG A 90 -18.89 -14.33 12.67
CA ARG A 90 -20.32 -14.46 12.93
C ARG A 90 -21.15 -13.53 12.06
N GLY A 91 -21.73 -14.15 11.04
CA GLY A 91 -22.63 -13.50 10.11
C GLY A 91 -23.80 -12.74 10.76
N LYS A 92 -24.22 -11.68 10.07
CA LYS A 92 -25.34 -10.76 10.22
C LYS A 92 -25.08 -9.53 11.11
N HIS A 93 -25.13 -8.38 10.41
CA HIS A 93 -25.12 -7.01 10.95
C HIS A 93 -23.77 -6.55 11.54
N THR A 94 -22.76 -6.42 10.70
CA THR A 94 -21.58 -5.60 11.00
C THR A 94 -21.95 -4.14 10.80
N THR A 95 -22.32 -3.47 11.88
CA THR A 95 -22.31 -2.01 11.94
C THR A 95 -20.84 -1.60 11.84
N THR A 96 -20.45 -1.17 10.66
CA THR A 96 -19.10 -0.68 10.37
C THR A 96 -19.02 0.76 10.89
N GLU A 97 -18.95 0.94 12.21
CA GLU A 97 -18.73 2.25 12.80
C GLU A 97 -17.25 2.58 12.73
N SER A 98 -16.91 3.58 11.91
CA SER A 98 -15.59 4.19 11.98
C SER A 98 -15.46 4.94 13.30
N ARG A 99 -14.34 4.73 14.01
CA ARG A 99 -14.04 5.43 15.25
C ARG A 99 -13.09 6.57 14.95
N PHE A 100 -13.32 7.71 15.58
CA PHE A 100 -12.49 8.89 15.45
C PHE A 100 -11.76 9.11 16.76
N PHE A 101 -10.46 9.33 16.68
CA PHE A 101 -9.61 9.64 17.82
C PHE A 101 -8.94 10.98 17.57
N GLU A 102 -9.06 11.89 18.48
CA GLU A 102 -8.39 13.18 18.45
C GLU A 102 -7.01 13.02 19.10
N LEU A 103 -5.94 13.25 18.34
CA LEU A 103 -4.58 13.25 18.87
C LEU A 103 -4.23 14.62 19.48
N ASP A 104 -4.67 15.67 18.80
CA ASP A 104 -4.57 17.07 19.21
C ASP A 104 -5.69 17.88 18.52
N ASN A 105 -5.78 19.19 18.81
CA ASN A 105 -6.84 20.05 18.26
C ASN A 105 -6.88 20.12 16.72
N SER A 106 -5.91 19.56 16.01
CA SER A 106 -5.78 19.64 14.55
C SER A 106 -5.61 18.29 13.87
N THR A 107 -5.38 17.22 14.64
CA THR A 107 -5.04 15.89 14.11
C THR A 107 -6.08 14.87 14.53
N LEU A 108 -6.76 14.27 13.54
CA LEU A 108 -7.74 13.22 13.74
C LEU A 108 -7.25 11.90 13.15
N ILE A 109 -7.38 10.82 13.92
CA ILE A 109 -7.13 9.45 13.47
C ILE A 109 -8.47 8.76 13.29
N VAL A 110 -8.68 8.19 12.11
CA VAL A 110 -9.85 7.39 11.78
C VAL A 110 -9.45 5.92 11.81
N ASP A 111 -9.98 5.16 12.77
CA ASP A 111 -9.87 3.71 12.71
C ASP A 111 -10.93 3.18 11.76
N THR A 112 -10.48 2.72 10.62
CA THR A 112 -11.35 2.02 9.68
C THR A 112 -11.27 0.52 9.98
N PRO A 113 -12.41 -0.19 9.95
CA PRO A 113 -12.40 -1.65 10.03
C PRO A 113 -11.39 -2.19 9.03
N GLY A 114 -10.52 -3.11 9.49
CA GLY A 114 -9.45 -3.61 8.67
C GLY A 114 -9.98 -4.14 7.34
N PHE A 115 -9.49 -3.60 6.24
CA PHE A 115 -9.66 -4.21 4.93
C PHE A 115 -8.79 -5.47 4.92
N SER A 116 -9.38 -6.60 5.29
CA SER A 116 -8.68 -7.89 5.26
C SER A 116 -8.42 -8.35 3.83
N THR A 117 -9.24 -7.88 2.90
CA THR A 117 -9.11 -8.11 1.46
C THR A 117 -9.37 -6.80 0.73
N LEU A 118 -8.38 -6.34 -0.01
CA LEU A 118 -8.57 -5.31 -1.02
C LEU A 118 -9.03 -6.04 -2.28
N ASP A 119 -10.31 -5.92 -2.60
CA ASP A 119 -10.80 -6.39 -3.89
C ASP A 119 -10.21 -5.50 -5.01
N PHE A 120 -9.82 -6.13 -6.09
CA PHE A 120 -9.42 -5.38 -7.27
C PHE A 120 -10.60 -4.54 -7.77
N PRO A 121 -10.37 -3.28 -8.18
CA PRO A 121 -11.41 -2.47 -8.79
C PRO A 121 -11.91 -3.19 -10.05
N LYS A 122 -13.24 -3.24 -10.23
CA LYS A 122 -13.82 -3.78 -11.46
C LYS A 122 -13.59 -2.77 -12.58
N LEU A 123 -12.61 -3.03 -13.40
CA LEU A 123 -12.32 -2.21 -14.58
C LEU A 123 -13.23 -2.64 -15.74
N LYS A 124 -13.70 -1.68 -16.53
CA LYS A 124 -14.57 -1.94 -17.68
C LYS A 124 -13.79 -2.25 -18.95
N VAL A 125 -12.63 -1.62 -19.07
CA VAL A 125 -11.78 -1.77 -20.26
C VAL A 125 -10.31 -1.95 -19.85
N LYS A 126 -9.60 -2.76 -20.61
CA LYS A 126 -8.20 -3.09 -20.37
C LYS A 126 -7.28 -1.86 -20.31
N LYS A 127 -7.63 -0.79 -21.02
CA LYS A 127 -6.88 0.46 -21.01
C LYS A 127 -6.95 1.20 -19.67
N GLU A 128 -8.02 0.98 -18.88
CA GLU A 128 -8.10 1.55 -17.52
C GLU A 128 -7.03 0.95 -16.59
N LEU A 129 -6.63 -0.30 -16.81
CA LEU A 129 -5.56 -0.92 -16.06
C LEU A 129 -4.21 -0.22 -16.30
N GLU A 130 -3.93 0.16 -17.55
CA GLU A 130 -2.69 0.88 -17.89
C GLU A 130 -2.55 2.18 -17.08
N SER A 131 -3.67 2.90 -16.86
CA SER A 131 -3.65 4.15 -16.08
C SER A 131 -3.26 3.98 -14.62
N LEU A 132 -3.31 2.75 -14.08
CA LEU A 132 -2.84 2.41 -12.74
C LEU A 132 -1.31 2.11 -12.71
N PHE A 133 -0.66 2.12 -13.88
CA PHE A 133 0.76 1.87 -14.05
C PHE A 133 1.43 3.08 -14.74
N PRO A 134 1.64 4.19 -14.01
CA PRO A 134 2.20 5.43 -14.60
C PRO A 134 3.60 5.24 -15.18
N ASP A 135 4.34 4.25 -14.71
CA ASP A 135 5.62 3.82 -15.24
C ASP A 135 5.53 3.24 -16.68
N PHE A 136 4.35 2.89 -17.16
CA PHE A 136 4.15 2.41 -18.53
C PHE A 136 3.84 3.53 -19.52
N GLU A 137 3.39 4.69 -19.06
CA GLU A 137 2.85 5.75 -19.91
C GLU A 137 3.84 6.23 -20.99
N GLU A 138 5.10 6.41 -20.61
CA GLU A 138 6.15 6.85 -21.54
C GLU A 138 6.36 5.83 -22.67
N TYR A 139 6.42 4.55 -22.34
CA TYR A 139 6.73 3.47 -23.27
C TYR A 139 5.51 3.04 -24.09
N SER A 140 4.32 3.16 -23.55
CA SER A 140 3.08 2.80 -24.24
C SER A 140 2.83 3.65 -25.48
N ARG A 141 3.35 4.89 -25.52
CA ARG A 141 3.26 5.79 -26.68
C ARG A 141 4.00 5.24 -27.91
N SER A 142 4.97 4.36 -27.71
CA SER A 142 5.74 3.72 -28.80
C SER A 142 5.14 2.37 -29.24
N CYS A 143 4.01 1.93 -28.69
CA CYS A 143 3.34 0.74 -29.14
C CYS A 143 2.77 0.90 -30.55
N LYS A 144 2.94 -0.13 -31.38
CA LYS A 144 2.36 -0.15 -32.74
C LYS A 144 0.84 -0.09 -32.74
N PHE A 145 0.20 -0.76 -31.77
CA PHE A 145 -1.25 -0.89 -31.72
C PHE A 145 -1.85 0.09 -30.69
N ARG A 146 -2.90 0.78 -31.09
CA ARG A 146 -3.57 1.79 -30.25
C ARG A 146 -4.23 1.19 -29.00
N ASN A 147 -4.63 -0.08 -29.07
CA ASN A 147 -5.26 -0.83 -27.96
C ASN A 147 -4.33 -1.95 -27.48
N CYS A 148 -3.01 -1.68 -27.45
CA CYS A 148 -2.04 -2.63 -26.95
C CYS A 148 -2.35 -3.00 -25.50
N THR A 149 -2.36 -4.28 -25.20
CA THR A 149 -2.52 -4.77 -23.82
C THR A 149 -1.18 -5.05 -23.14
N HIS A 150 -0.08 -4.83 -23.87
CA HIS A 150 1.30 -5.04 -23.41
C HIS A 150 1.62 -6.50 -23.03
N ILE A 151 0.83 -7.48 -23.47
CA ILE A 151 0.99 -8.90 -23.11
C ILE A 151 1.58 -9.71 -24.26
N ILE A 152 0.89 -9.74 -25.40
CA ILE A 152 1.26 -10.58 -26.54
C ILE A 152 1.52 -9.80 -27.82
N GLU A 153 1.15 -8.52 -27.87
CA GLU A 153 1.21 -7.75 -29.10
C GLU A 153 2.67 -7.56 -29.57
N PRO A 154 2.93 -7.77 -30.85
CA PRO A 154 4.25 -7.52 -31.43
C PRO A 154 4.52 -6.00 -31.47
N GLN A 155 5.79 -5.63 -31.37
CA GLN A 155 6.23 -4.22 -31.37
C GLN A 155 5.55 -3.39 -30.25
N CYS A 156 5.51 -3.98 -29.06
CA CYS A 156 5.02 -3.32 -27.84
C CYS A 156 6.16 -2.54 -27.18
N GLY A 157 5.96 -1.23 -26.96
CA GLY A 157 6.96 -0.37 -26.32
C GLY A 157 7.20 -0.73 -24.85
N VAL A 158 6.15 -1.11 -24.12
CA VAL A 158 6.28 -1.53 -22.69
C VAL A 158 7.10 -2.83 -22.58
N ARG A 159 6.83 -3.83 -23.43
CA ARG A 159 7.63 -5.06 -23.41
C ARG A 159 9.08 -4.84 -23.84
N LYS A 160 9.31 -3.96 -24.81
CA LYS A 160 10.65 -3.56 -25.16
C LYS A 160 11.36 -2.88 -23.98
N ALA A 161 10.70 -1.98 -23.29
CA ALA A 161 11.24 -1.32 -22.10
C ALA A 161 11.54 -2.32 -20.96
N LEU A 162 10.74 -3.37 -20.82
CA LEU A 162 11.01 -4.47 -19.89
C LEU A 162 12.30 -5.23 -20.30
N GLU A 163 12.44 -5.58 -21.57
CA GLU A 163 13.65 -6.27 -22.12
C GLU A 163 14.92 -5.42 -21.92
N GLU A 164 14.79 -4.10 -21.98
CA GLU A 164 15.86 -3.13 -21.75
C GLU A 164 16.08 -2.77 -20.26
N ASN A 165 15.35 -3.42 -19.32
CA ASN A 165 15.37 -3.17 -17.87
C ASN A 165 15.00 -1.71 -17.47
N LEU A 166 14.24 -1.02 -18.31
CA LEU A 166 13.69 0.31 -18.03
C LEU A 166 12.42 0.25 -17.18
N ILE A 167 11.69 -0.86 -17.28
CA ILE A 167 10.57 -1.21 -16.40
C ILE A 167 11.03 -2.38 -15.51
N PRO A 168 10.90 -2.28 -14.17
CA PRO A 168 11.25 -3.37 -13.29
C PRO A 168 10.37 -4.61 -13.53
N GLU A 169 10.98 -5.79 -13.54
CA GLU A 169 10.28 -7.06 -13.76
C GLU A 169 9.13 -7.29 -12.78
N LEU A 170 9.33 -6.90 -11.50
CA LEU A 170 8.29 -7.00 -10.48
C LEU A 170 7.07 -6.14 -10.82
N ARG A 171 7.28 -4.93 -11.34
CA ARG A 171 6.19 -4.04 -11.78
C ARG A 171 5.38 -4.67 -12.93
N TYR A 172 6.09 -5.22 -13.92
CA TYR A 172 5.42 -5.89 -15.03
C TYR A 172 4.68 -7.16 -14.58
N SER A 173 5.24 -7.92 -13.64
CA SER A 173 4.57 -9.08 -13.04
C SER A 173 3.28 -8.68 -12.31
N PHE A 174 3.27 -7.55 -11.58
CA PHE A 174 2.05 -7.00 -10.99
C PHE A 174 1.01 -6.59 -12.03
N TYR A 175 1.45 -6.03 -13.15
CA TYR A 175 0.55 -5.71 -14.26
C TYR A 175 -0.13 -6.98 -14.80
N LEU A 176 0.64 -8.02 -15.08
CA LEU A 176 0.11 -9.31 -15.56
C LEU A 176 -0.84 -9.95 -14.55
N TYR A 177 -0.47 -9.94 -13.27
CA TYR A 177 -1.33 -10.44 -12.20
C TYR A 177 -2.65 -9.68 -12.13
N SER A 178 -2.60 -8.35 -12.18
CA SER A 178 -3.79 -7.50 -12.16
C SER A 178 -4.66 -7.75 -13.40
N PHE A 179 -4.06 -7.85 -14.58
CA PHE A 179 -4.77 -8.14 -15.82
C PHE A 179 -5.56 -9.47 -15.73
N ASN A 180 -4.92 -10.52 -15.22
CA ASN A 180 -5.54 -11.84 -15.12
C ASN A 180 -6.63 -11.94 -14.03
N ASN A 181 -6.66 -11.02 -13.07
CA ASN A 181 -7.63 -11.03 -11.96
C ASN A 181 -8.74 -9.98 -12.11
N MET A 182 -8.59 -9.03 -13.03
CA MET A 182 -9.58 -7.98 -13.27
C MET A 182 -10.46 -8.25 -14.52
N PHE A 183 -10.04 -9.16 -15.37
CA PHE A 183 -10.70 -9.54 -16.61
C PHE A 183 -10.79 -11.06 -16.76
#